data_8bca1054e0b6930d5c0127526f3a5d9c
#
_entry.id   8bca1054e0b6930d5c0127526f3a5d9c
#
_cell.length_a   1.000
_cell.length_b   1.000
_cell.length_c   1.000
_cell.angle_alpha   90.00
_cell.angle_beta   90.00
_cell.angle_gamma   90.00
#
_symmetry.space_group_name_H-M   'P 1'
#
loop_
_entity.id
_entity.type
_entity.pdbx_description
1 polymer ?
#
loop_
_entity_poly.entity_id
_entity_poly.type
_entity_poly.pdbx_seq_one_letter_code
_entity_poly.pdbx_strand_id
1 'polypeptide(L)'
;LPNRNLLQARVRQYLARARRNGNKCAILFLDFDRFKNINDSLGHSVGDGVLKEVAERLLSCLREGDTVARVGGDEFVILLSDLEEARPAVTVAQKITELGTRPYEIEGQKFRLTISIGICMFPEDGDDFESLLKNADSAMYHAKNAGRNTFSFYTDDMNAQTLEVLNLERDLQHALENDEFTLHYQPQIDLESGAITGVEALLRWHHPVHGDMSPAVFIPIAEERGLITPIGNWVLETACRQSVEWQQQGLPPTRMAVNISALQLHHVDFYERLANILSKTGMAPELLELELTESAVMQDEQSAQILLQQLKALGLQLAIDDFGTGYSSLSHLKRFPFDKLKIDRSFIKDLPRDSEDGAITQAIIGVGRSLKHKVIAEGVETAEQQRFLQQEGCDEMQGFFFSRPIPAEQLALLLKNSKAAS
;
A
#
# COMPACT_ATOMS: atom_id res chain seq x y z
N LEU A 1 32.52 -10.20 2.39
CA LEU A 1 32.08 -9.54 3.64
C LEU A 1 32.15 -10.48 4.84
N PRO A 2 32.32 -9.96 6.07
CA PRO A 2 32.09 -10.68 7.32
C PRO A 2 30.70 -11.33 7.38
N ASN A 3 30.63 -12.50 8.01
CA ASN A 3 29.36 -13.12 8.37
C ASN A 3 28.91 -12.66 9.78
N ARG A 4 27.72 -13.12 10.22
CA ARG A 4 27.15 -12.76 11.54
C ARG A 4 28.11 -13.01 12.71
N ASN A 5 28.81 -14.15 12.73
CA ASN A 5 29.71 -14.50 13.84
C ASN A 5 30.91 -13.55 13.93
N LEU A 6 31.51 -13.20 12.78
CA LEU A 6 32.63 -12.28 12.74
C LEU A 6 32.21 -10.85 13.08
N LEU A 7 31.00 -10.42 12.61
CA LEU A 7 30.42 -9.14 13.01
C LEU A 7 30.22 -9.09 14.51
N GLN A 8 29.59 -10.09 15.12
CA GLN A 8 29.38 -10.17 16.57
C GLN A 8 30.66 -10.04 17.35
N ALA A 9 31.72 -10.75 16.94
CA ALA A 9 33.04 -10.65 17.59
C ALA A 9 33.60 -9.22 17.50
N ARG A 10 33.54 -8.59 16.34
CA ARG A 10 34.00 -7.21 16.12
C ARG A 10 33.22 -6.20 16.96
N VAL A 11 31.87 -6.29 16.94
CA VAL A 11 31.02 -5.39 17.72
C VAL A 11 31.30 -5.55 19.21
N ARG A 12 31.36 -6.77 19.74
CA ARG A 12 31.71 -7.01 21.15
C ARG A 12 33.08 -6.41 21.55
N GLN A 13 34.07 -6.58 20.70
CA GLN A 13 35.39 -5.99 20.93
C GLN A 13 35.32 -4.46 20.92
N TYR A 14 34.57 -3.89 19.98
CA TYR A 14 34.40 -2.45 19.89
C TYR A 14 33.65 -1.88 21.12
N LEU A 15 32.50 -2.48 21.49
CA LEU A 15 31.70 -2.05 22.64
C LEU A 15 32.53 -2.07 23.95
N ALA A 16 33.36 -3.12 24.14
CA ALA A 16 34.25 -3.19 25.30
C ALA A 16 35.29 -2.04 25.34
N ARG A 17 35.72 -1.55 24.17
CA ARG A 17 36.61 -0.39 24.04
C ARG A 17 35.86 0.93 24.21
N ALA A 18 34.70 1.04 23.55
CA ALA A 18 33.86 2.23 23.57
C ALA A 18 33.40 2.60 24.98
N ARG A 19 33.00 1.59 25.79
CA ARG A 19 32.65 1.80 27.21
C ARG A 19 33.76 2.42 28.03
N ARG A 20 35.04 2.05 27.77
CA ARG A 20 36.21 2.57 28.52
C ARG A 20 36.55 4.01 28.10
N ASN A 21 36.31 4.32 26.83
CA ASN A 21 36.73 5.59 26.25
C ASN A 21 35.61 6.64 26.20
N GLY A 22 34.36 6.23 26.50
CA GLY A 22 33.17 7.09 26.34
C GLY A 22 32.75 7.32 24.88
N ASN A 23 33.24 6.49 23.95
CA ASN A 23 32.91 6.61 22.54
C ASN A 23 31.53 6.02 22.25
N LYS A 24 30.85 6.56 21.21
CA LYS A 24 29.61 6.04 20.70
C LYS A 24 29.81 5.23 19.39
N CYS A 25 28.84 4.42 19.04
CA CYS A 25 28.77 3.79 17.73
C CYS A 25 27.30 3.65 17.30
N ALA A 26 27.11 3.38 16.01
CA ALA A 26 25.79 3.03 15.50
C ALA A 26 25.79 1.65 14.86
N ILE A 27 24.72 0.89 15.07
CA ILE A 27 24.39 -0.31 14.30
C ILE A 27 23.28 0.07 13.32
N LEU A 28 23.53 -0.15 12.03
CA LEU A 28 22.55 0.00 10.99
C LEU A 28 22.15 -1.40 10.50
N PHE A 29 20.87 -1.72 10.55
CA PHE A 29 20.30 -2.93 9.98
C PHE A 29 19.63 -2.57 8.65
N LEU A 30 20.02 -3.24 7.56
CA LEU A 30 19.57 -2.95 6.20
C LEU A 30 18.88 -4.15 5.61
N ASP A 31 17.76 -3.90 4.93
CA ASP A 31 17.03 -4.92 4.16
C ASP A 31 16.61 -4.35 2.80
N PHE A 32 16.70 -5.17 1.76
CA PHE A 32 16.36 -4.75 0.39
C PHE A 32 14.89 -4.98 0.10
N ASP A 33 14.20 -3.88 -0.14
CA ASP A 33 12.75 -3.88 -0.38
C ASP A 33 12.40 -4.76 -1.58
N ARG A 34 11.52 -5.75 -1.36
CA ARG A 34 11.02 -6.67 -2.39
C ARG A 34 12.11 -7.50 -3.11
N PHE A 35 13.26 -7.74 -2.49
CA PHE A 35 14.34 -8.53 -3.08
C PHE A 35 13.88 -9.94 -3.49
N LYS A 36 12.95 -10.53 -2.75
CA LYS A 36 12.34 -11.82 -3.09
C LYS A 36 11.77 -11.82 -4.51
N ASN A 37 11.13 -10.71 -4.94
CA ASN A 37 10.56 -10.62 -6.29
C ASN A 37 11.62 -10.75 -7.40
N ILE A 38 12.85 -10.29 -7.13
CA ILE A 38 13.97 -10.46 -8.08
C ILE A 38 14.35 -11.93 -8.18
N ASN A 39 14.48 -12.62 -7.04
CA ASN A 39 14.79 -14.05 -7.03
C ASN A 39 13.69 -14.88 -7.73
N ASP A 40 12.44 -14.56 -7.46
CA ASP A 40 11.28 -15.29 -8.00
C ASP A 40 11.11 -15.04 -9.51
N SER A 41 11.44 -13.83 -9.99
CA SER A 41 11.28 -13.45 -11.41
C SER A 41 12.50 -13.76 -12.28
N LEU A 42 13.73 -13.58 -11.75
CA LEU A 42 14.98 -13.61 -12.52
C LEU A 42 15.91 -14.76 -12.10
N GLY A 43 15.56 -15.48 -11.04
CA GLY A 43 16.33 -16.59 -10.50
C GLY A 43 17.42 -16.19 -9.50
N HIS A 44 17.82 -17.14 -8.67
CA HIS A 44 18.79 -16.94 -7.59
C HIS A 44 20.19 -16.50 -8.06
N SER A 45 20.61 -16.89 -9.27
CA SER A 45 21.91 -16.47 -9.83
C SER A 45 22.00 -14.96 -10.03
N VAL A 46 20.91 -14.36 -10.56
CA VAL A 46 20.81 -12.91 -10.73
C VAL A 46 20.76 -12.22 -9.35
N GLY A 47 19.96 -12.74 -8.43
CA GLY A 47 19.93 -12.23 -7.06
C GLY A 47 21.29 -12.23 -6.36
N ASP A 48 22.08 -13.29 -6.52
CA ASP A 48 23.45 -13.36 -6.00
C ASP A 48 24.39 -12.32 -6.66
N GLY A 49 24.20 -12.04 -7.95
CA GLY A 49 24.91 -10.96 -8.65
C GLY A 49 24.59 -9.59 -8.07
N VAL A 50 23.29 -9.34 -7.83
CA VAL A 50 22.83 -8.11 -7.18
C VAL A 50 23.45 -7.92 -5.81
N LEU A 51 23.43 -8.96 -4.96
CA LEU A 51 23.98 -8.88 -3.61
C LEU A 51 25.49 -8.62 -3.59
N LYS A 52 26.23 -9.05 -4.60
CA LYS A 52 27.65 -8.73 -4.75
C LYS A 52 27.85 -7.25 -5.07
N GLU A 53 27.11 -6.71 -6.05
CA GLU A 53 27.20 -5.30 -6.40
C GLU A 53 26.74 -4.41 -5.24
N VAL A 54 25.68 -4.81 -4.53
CA VAL A 54 25.24 -4.17 -3.29
C VAL A 54 26.37 -4.10 -2.27
N ALA A 55 27.07 -5.21 -2.02
CA ALA A 55 28.17 -5.25 -1.07
C ALA A 55 29.28 -4.27 -1.45
N GLU A 56 29.62 -4.15 -2.74
CA GLU A 56 30.61 -3.20 -3.24
C GLU A 56 30.15 -1.75 -3.06
N ARG A 57 28.88 -1.45 -3.37
CA ARG A 57 28.30 -0.12 -3.15
C ARG A 57 28.28 0.26 -1.68
N LEU A 58 27.89 -0.64 -0.77
CA LEU A 58 27.92 -0.40 0.67
C LEU A 58 29.34 -0.11 1.18
N LEU A 59 30.33 -0.88 0.74
CA LEU A 59 31.73 -0.64 1.08
C LEU A 59 32.21 0.74 0.64
N SER A 60 31.74 1.24 -0.51
CA SER A 60 32.11 2.59 -0.99
C SER A 60 31.54 3.74 -0.16
N CYS A 61 30.52 3.47 0.66
CA CYS A 61 29.92 4.46 1.56
C CYS A 61 30.66 4.60 2.90
N LEU A 62 31.50 3.62 3.23
CA LEU A 62 32.05 3.41 4.56
C LEU A 62 33.53 3.79 4.61
N ARG A 63 33.99 4.24 5.77
CA ARG A 63 35.40 4.49 6.05
C ARG A 63 36.12 3.24 6.58
N GLU A 64 37.43 3.25 6.61
CA GLU A 64 38.26 2.10 6.99
C GLU A 64 37.96 1.52 8.39
N GLY A 65 37.50 2.37 9.33
CA GLY A 65 37.12 1.93 10.69
C GLY A 65 35.75 1.26 10.79
N ASP A 66 34.90 1.41 9.79
CA ASP A 66 33.53 0.85 9.79
C ASP A 66 33.54 -0.62 9.36
N THR A 67 32.47 -1.34 9.70
CA THR A 67 32.36 -2.75 9.30
C THR A 67 30.98 -2.97 8.68
N VAL A 68 30.95 -3.55 7.47
CA VAL A 68 29.73 -4.10 6.87
C VAL A 68 29.80 -5.62 6.87
N ALA A 69 28.67 -6.26 7.18
CA ALA A 69 28.52 -7.71 7.20
C ALA A 69 27.22 -8.12 6.52
N ARG A 70 27.17 -9.30 5.91
CA ARG A 70 25.92 -9.93 5.46
C ARG A 70 25.51 -10.96 6.53
N VAL A 71 24.32 -10.80 7.11
CA VAL A 71 23.88 -11.61 8.25
C VAL A 71 22.90 -12.71 7.84
N GLY A 72 22.22 -12.55 6.69
CA GLY A 72 21.30 -13.56 6.14
C GLY A 72 20.76 -13.07 4.78
N GLY A 73 20.23 -13.93 3.94
CA GLY A 73 19.50 -13.58 2.72
C GLY A 73 19.90 -12.25 2.06
N ASP A 74 19.03 -11.28 2.13
CA ASP A 74 19.18 -9.88 1.68
C ASP A 74 19.48 -8.89 2.83
N GLU A 75 19.80 -9.38 4.02
CA GLU A 75 20.08 -8.56 5.21
C GLU A 75 21.55 -8.23 5.37
N PHE A 76 21.85 -6.96 5.56
CA PHE A 76 23.17 -6.45 5.86
C PHE A 76 23.17 -5.66 7.16
N VAL A 77 24.29 -5.70 7.87
CA VAL A 77 24.49 -4.92 9.09
C VAL A 77 25.78 -4.13 8.99
N ILE A 78 25.71 -2.86 9.37
CA ILE A 78 26.85 -1.96 9.41
C ILE A 78 27.11 -1.52 10.84
N LEU A 79 28.36 -1.60 11.26
CA LEU A 79 28.85 -0.94 12.47
C LEU A 79 29.59 0.34 12.04
N LEU A 80 29.08 1.48 12.47
CA LEU A 80 29.79 2.77 12.40
C LEU A 80 30.48 3.02 13.73
N SER A 81 31.80 3.08 13.71
CA SER A 81 32.64 3.20 14.91
C SER A 81 33.00 4.65 15.21
N ASP A 82 33.40 4.93 16.44
CA ASP A 82 33.95 6.22 16.87
C ASP A 82 33.13 7.43 16.47
N LEU A 83 31.85 7.42 16.88
CA LEU A 83 30.90 8.52 16.69
C LEU A 83 30.91 9.42 17.94
N GLU A 84 30.82 10.72 17.75
CA GLU A 84 30.56 11.69 18.80
C GLU A 84 29.06 11.96 18.98
N GLU A 85 28.31 11.94 17.85
CA GLU A 85 26.89 12.21 17.77
C GLU A 85 26.21 11.32 16.70
N ALA A 86 24.87 11.37 16.60
CA ALA A 86 24.08 10.57 15.64
C ALA A 86 24.18 11.07 14.18
N ARG A 87 24.57 12.32 13.94
CA ARG A 87 24.59 12.94 12.61
C ARG A 87 25.38 12.18 11.54
N PRO A 88 26.57 11.61 11.84
CA PRO A 88 27.28 10.78 10.86
C PRO A 88 26.50 9.53 10.45
N ALA A 89 25.73 8.91 11.37
CA ALA A 89 24.88 7.76 11.03
C ALA A 89 23.76 8.16 10.04
N VAL A 90 23.13 9.34 10.23
CA VAL A 90 22.17 9.91 9.28
C VAL A 90 22.80 10.09 7.89
N THR A 91 23.99 10.69 7.84
CA THR A 91 24.70 10.95 6.57
C THR A 91 25.00 9.65 5.81
N VAL A 92 25.42 8.59 6.53
CA VAL A 92 25.70 7.29 5.92
C VAL A 92 24.39 6.64 5.45
N ALA A 93 23.33 6.65 6.28
CA ALA A 93 22.04 6.10 5.90
C ALA A 93 21.45 6.77 4.65
N GLN A 94 21.50 8.11 4.57
CA GLN A 94 21.08 8.84 3.38
C GLN A 94 21.85 8.45 2.11
N LYS A 95 23.19 8.38 2.20
CA LYS A 95 24.01 7.92 1.07
C LYS A 95 23.66 6.50 0.62
N ILE A 96 23.41 5.60 1.56
CA ILE A 96 23.04 4.22 1.25
C ILE A 96 21.68 4.18 0.57
N THR A 97 20.68 4.91 1.07
CA THR A 97 19.34 5.01 0.46
C THR A 97 19.42 5.55 -0.96
N GLU A 98 20.19 6.63 -1.19
CA GLU A 98 20.41 7.19 -2.54
C GLU A 98 21.13 6.20 -3.48
N LEU A 99 22.12 5.46 -2.99
CA LEU A 99 22.83 4.46 -3.78
C LEU A 99 21.97 3.25 -4.12
N GLY A 100 21.05 2.88 -3.24
CA GLY A 100 20.06 1.83 -3.49
C GLY A 100 19.21 2.11 -4.72
N THR A 101 18.78 3.36 -4.91
CA THR A 101 17.92 3.76 -6.03
C THR A 101 18.63 3.80 -7.40
N ARG A 102 19.98 3.76 -7.43
CA ARG A 102 20.71 3.71 -8.70
C ARG A 102 20.50 2.37 -9.37
N PRO A 103 20.28 2.36 -10.71
CA PRO A 103 20.06 1.10 -11.42
C PRO A 103 21.19 0.09 -11.19
N TYR A 104 20.79 -1.15 -11.00
CA TYR A 104 21.68 -2.32 -11.02
C TYR A 104 21.66 -2.91 -12.43
N GLU A 105 22.81 -3.30 -12.97
CA GLU A 105 22.92 -3.90 -14.29
C GLU A 105 23.59 -5.26 -14.18
N ILE A 106 22.80 -6.32 -14.18
CA ILE A 106 23.25 -7.71 -14.08
C ILE A 106 22.77 -8.48 -15.32
N GLU A 107 23.68 -9.14 -16.00
CA GLU A 107 23.39 -9.94 -17.21
C GLU A 107 22.62 -9.16 -18.30
N GLY A 108 22.89 -7.83 -18.40
CA GLY A 108 22.25 -6.96 -19.40
C GLY A 108 20.84 -6.47 -19.03
N GLN A 109 20.34 -6.85 -17.86
CA GLN A 109 19.06 -6.35 -17.32
C GLN A 109 19.29 -5.22 -16.32
N LYS A 110 18.40 -4.21 -16.37
CA LYS A 110 18.44 -3.05 -15.46
C LYS A 110 17.25 -3.09 -14.54
N PHE A 111 17.50 -3.03 -13.23
CA PHE A 111 16.46 -2.95 -12.22
C PHE A 111 16.85 -1.97 -11.12
N ARG A 112 15.85 -1.52 -10.37
CA ARG A 112 16.03 -0.64 -9.22
C ARG A 112 15.63 -1.39 -7.96
N LEU A 113 16.42 -1.20 -6.92
CA LEU A 113 16.13 -1.68 -5.58
C LEU A 113 16.07 -0.47 -4.67
N THR A 114 15.23 -0.57 -3.65
CA THR A 114 15.25 0.38 -2.53
C THR A 114 15.70 -0.33 -1.27
N ILE A 115 16.09 0.42 -0.26
CA ILE A 115 16.66 -0.10 0.98
C ILE A 115 15.94 0.54 2.15
N SER A 116 15.47 -0.29 3.07
CA SER A 116 14.97 0.15 4.37
C SER A 116 16.04 -0.04 5.44
N ILE A 117 16.28 0.96 6.27
CA ILE A 117 17.39 0.98 7.23
C ILE A 117 16.87 1.29 8.64
N GLY A 118 17.22 0.45 9.60
CA GLY A 118 17.05 0.75 11.03
C GLY A 118 18.36 1.12 11.70
N ILE A 119 18.36 2.13 12.56
CA ILE A 119 19.54 2.69 13.19
C ILE A 119 19.40 2.64 14.71
N CYS A 120 20.38 2.05 15.38
CA CYS A 120 20.54 2.06 16.84
C CYS A 120 21.85 2.71 17.23
N MET A 121 21.81 3.48 18.31
CA MET A 121 22.98 4.12 18.89
C MET A 121 23.41 3.41 20.17
N PHE A 122 24.70 3.15 20.30
CA PHE A 122 25.29 2.75 21.56
C PHE A 122 25.88 3.97 22.28
N PRO A 123 25.64 4.15 23.59
CA PRO A 123 24.98 3.22 24.51
C PRO A 123 23.48 3.46 24.68
N GLU A 124 22.87 4.42 23.99
CA GLU A 124 21.51 4.91 24.23
C GLU A 124 20.46 3.81 23.99
N ASP A 125 20.62 3.02 22.92
CA ASP A 125 19.61 2.06 22.45
C ASP A 125 19.93 0.60 22.79
N GLY A 126 20.96 0.36 23.61
CA GLY A 126 21.30 -0.99 24.05
C GLY A 126 22.75 -1.13 24.52
N ASP A 127 22.98 -2.15 25.35
CA ASP A 127 24.27 -2.38 25.99
C ASP A 127 25.12 -3.46 25.32
N ASP A 128 24.49 -4.36 24.55
CA ASP A 128 25.20 -5.48 23.91
C ASP A 128 24.81 -5.66 22.45
N PHE A 129 25.54 -6.53 21.76
CA PHE A 129 25.32 -6.80 20.34
C PHE A 129 23.89 -7.27 20.04
N GLU A 130 23.34 -8.16 20.87
CA GLU A 130 22.02 -8.77 20.59
C GLU A 130 20.89 -7.75 20.78
N SER A 131 20.98 -6.91 21.84
CA SER A 131 20.01 -5.84 22.07
C SER A 131 20.07 -4.78 20.96
N LEU A 132 21.26 -4.30 20.61
CA LEU A 132 21.46 -3.32 19.54
C LEU A 132 20.98 -3.86 18.17
N LEU A 133 21.29 -5.12 17.87
CA LEU A 133 20.87 -5.74 16.61
C LEU A 133 19.35 -5.87 16.53
N LYS A 134 18.72 -6.38 17.61
CA LYS A 134 17.26 -6.50 17.70
C LYS A 134 16.57 -5.14 17.55
N ASN A 135 17.10 -4.12 18.21
CA ASN A 135 16.51 -2.78 18.20
C ASN A 135 16.69 -2.11 16.82
N ALA A 136 17.85 -2.32 16.16
CA ALA A 136 18.06 -1.86 14.79
C ALA A 136 17.12 -2.58 13.79
N ASP A 137 16.87 -3.88 13.97
CA ASP A 137 15.88 -4.64 13.17
C ASP A 137 14.47 -4.08 13.35
N SER A 138 14.04 -3.80 14.60
CA SER A 138 12.74 -3.16 14.86
C SER A 138 12.62 -1.78 14.20
N ALA A 139 13.68 -0.97 14.22
CA ALA A 139 13.71 0.31 13.54
C ALA A 139 13.66 0.17 12.00
N MET A 140 14.34 -0.83 11.44
CA MET A 140 14.28 -1.15 10.02
C MET A 140 12.85 -1.56 9.60
N TYR A 141 12.19 -2.38 10.40
CA TYR A 141 10.80 -2.74 10.15
C TYR A 141 9.87 -1.52 10.19
N HIS A 142 10.10 -0.58 11.10
CA HIS A 142 9.39 0.70 11.13
C HIS A 142 9.64 1.52 9.84
N ALA A 143 10.86 1.57 9.33
CA ALA A 143 11.18 2.23 8.06
C ALA A 143 10.42 1.59 6.87
N LYS A 144 10.28 0.25 6.86
CA LYS A 144 9.46 -0.46 5.86
C LYS A 144 7.99 -0.02 5.91
N ASN A 145 7.42 0.10 7.11
CA ASN A 145 6.02 0.51 7.29
C ASN A 145 5.79 2.00 7.00
N ALA A 146 6.81 2.83 7.15
CA ALA A 146 6.76 4.26 6.84
C ALA A 146 6.88 4.59 5.32
N GLY A 147 6.78 3.56 4.46
CA GLY A 147 6.78 3.74 2.99
C GLY A 147 8.00 3.18 2.28
N ARG A 148 8.90 2.47 2.98
CA ARG A 148 10.15 1.92 2.44
C ARG A 148 11.11 2.99 1.92
N ASN A 149 12.27 2.59 1.37
CA ASN A 149 13.29 3.50 0.82
C ASN A 149 13.66 4.65 1.75
N THR A 150 13.76 4.36 3.04
CA THR A 150 14.02 5.34 4.10
C THR A 150 14.80 4.71 5.25
N PHE A 151 15.14 5.52 6.24
CA PHE A 151 15.73 5.03 7.48
C PHE A 151 14.93 5.52 8.69
N SER A 152 15.03 4.78 9.80
CA SER A 152 14.43 5.13 11.08
C SER A 152 15.42 4.88 12.20
N PHE A 153 15.45 5.80 13.19
CA PHE A 153 16.13 5.54 14.46
C PHE A 153 15.23 4.73 15.36
N TYR A 154 15.86 3.88 16.16
CA TYR A 154 15.13 3.13 17.19
C TYR A 154 14.52 4.06 18.23
N THR A 155 13.35 3.69 18.71
CA THR A 155 12.72 4.24 19.94
C THR A 155 12.12 3.08 20.73
N ASP A 156 12.03 3.23 22.06
CA ASP A 156 11.53 2.14 22.94
C ASP A 156 10.14 1.62 22.55
N ASP A 157 9.29 2.49 22.00
CA ASP A 157 7.93 2.12 21.55
C ASP A 157 7.92 1.18 20.33
N MET A 158 9.00 1.16 19.52
CA MET A 158 9.06 0.34 18.29
C MET A 158 9.04 -1.16 18.56
N ASN A 159 9.64 -1.60 19.66
CA ASN A 159 9.56 -3.02 20.05
C ASN A 159 8.12 -3.45 20.38
N ALA A 160 7.36 -2.57 21.06
CA ALA A 160 5.95 -2.82 21.34
C ALA A 160 5.12 -2.85 20.05
N GLN A 161 5.33 -1.90 19.14
CA GLN A 161 4.68 -1.86 17.82
C GLN A 161 5.00 -3.08 16.97
N THR A 162 6.24 -3.55 16.96
CA THR A 162 6.63 -4.77 16.22
C THR A 162 5.91 -6.01 16.75
N LEU A 163 5.80 -6.15 18.09
CA LEU A 163 5.06 -7.24 18.71
C LEU A 163 3.55 -7.15 18.43
N GLU A 164 3.00 -5.94 18.42
CA GLU A 164 1.60 -5.69 18.08
C GLU A 164 1.29 -6.12 16.64
N VAL A 165 2.13 -5.74 15.67
CA VAL A 165 1.98 -6.16 14.27
C VAL A 165 2.05 -7.68 14.12
N LEU A 166 2.98 -8.37 14.81
CA LEU A 166 3.07 -9.83 14.80
C LEU A 166 1.82 -10.51 15.39
N ASN A 167 1.23 -9.92 16.44
CA ASN A 167 -0.03 -10.41 16.99
C ASN A 167 -1.18 -10.20 16.00
N LEU A 168 -1.30 -9.00 15.43
CA LEU A 168 -2.31 -8.69 14.42
C LEU A 168 -2.21 -9.60 13.19
N GLU A 169 -0.99 -9.93 12.76
CA GLU A 169 -0.76 -10.88 11.66
C GLU A 169 -1.37 -12.25 11.97
N ARG A 170 -1.09 -12.78 13.16
CA ARG A 170 -1.64 -14.07 13.60
C ARG A 170 -3.16 -14.01 13.71
N ASP A 171 -3.70 -12.94 14.28
CA ASP A 171 -5.13 -12.80 14.50
C ASP A 171 -5.86 -12.60 13.17
N LEU A 172 -5.25 -11.89 12.21
CA LEU A 172 -5.77 -11.72 10.85
C LEU A 172 -5.91 -13.04 10.06
N GLN A 173 -5.03 -14.03 10.31
CA GLN A 173 -5.13 -15.37 9.70
C GLN A 173 -6.45 -16.07 10.06
N HIS A 174 -6.96 -15.83 11.26
CA HIS A 174 -8.18 -16.48 11.78
C HIS A 174 -9.43 -15.60 11.66
N ALA A 175 -9.27 -14.32 11.30
CA ALA A 175 -10.38 -13.36 11.27
C ALA A 175 -11.52 -13.76 10.32
N LEU A 176 -11.20 -14.42 9.18
CA LEU A 176 -12.20 -14.95 8.25
C LEU A 176 -12.99 -16.13 8.84
N GLU A 177 -12.32 -17.01 9.59
CA GLU A 177 -12.93 -18.20 10.22
C GLU A 177 -13.81 -17.81 11.41
N ASN A 178 -13.50 -16.68 12.05
CA ASN A 178 -14.16 -16.18 13.25
C ASN A 178 -15.27 -15.15 12.97
N ASP A 179 -15.62 -14.92 11.68
CA ASP A 179 -16.63 -13.92 11.28
C ASP A 179 -16.33 -12.48 11.80
N GLU A 180 -15.04 -12.11 11.89
CA GLU A 180 -14.62 -10.81 12.42
C GLU A 180 -14.68 -9.69 11.36
N PHE A 181 -14.86 -10.03 10.07
CA PHE A 181 -15.00 -9.07 8.99
C PHE A 181 -16.45 -8.73 8.70
N THR A 182 -16.67 -7.44 8.41
CA THR A 182 -17.95 -6.93 7.90
C THR A 182 -17.70 -5.95 6.76
N LEU A 183 -18.74 -5.68 5.95
CA LEU A 183 -18.69 -4.63 4.93
C LEU A 183 -19.55 -3.45 5.36
N HIS A 184 -18.96 -2.26 5.28
CA HIS A 184 -19.71 -1.01 5.25
C HIS A 184 -19.77 -0.48 3.82
N TYR A 185 -20.79 0.27 3.52
CA TYR A 185 -21.06 0.76 2.17
C TYR A 185 -21.12 2.27 2.16
N GLN A 186 -20.42 2.91 1.23
CA GLN A 186 -20.45 4.36 1.08
C GLN A 186 -21.09 4.76 -0.25
N PRO A 187 -22.11 5.64 -0.24
CA PRO A 187 -22.78 6.07 -1.46
C PRO A 187 -21.89 6.92 -2.34
N GLN A 188 -21.97 6.70 -3.66
CA GLN A 188 -21.46 7.54 -4.73
C GLN A 188 -22.62 8.35 -5.31
N ILE A 189 -22.44 9.67 -5.42
CA ILE A 189 -23.50 10.61 -5.73
C ILE A 189 -23.21 11.31 -7.04
N ASP A 190 -24.17 11.33 -7.94
CA ASP A 190 -24.13 12.16 -9.14
C ASP A 190 -24.27 13.64 -8.76
N LEU A 191 -23.34 14.46 -9.19
CA LEU A 191 -23.28 15.86 -8.79
C LEU A 191 -24.35 16.73 -9.44
N GLU A 192 -24.93 16.33 -10.58
CA GLU A 192 -25.96 17.08 -11.26
C GLU A 192 -27.34 16.80 -10.67
N SER A 193 -27.69 15.51 -10.51
CA SER A 193 -29.02 15.08 -10.05
C SER A 193 -29.12 14.91 -8.54
N GLY A 194 -28.01 14.73 -7.84
CA GLY A 194 -27.97 14.35 -6.43
C GLY A 194 -28.38 12.88 -6.16
N ALA A 195 -28.54 12.07 -7.18
CA ALA A 195 -28.95 10.67 -7.07
C ALA A 195 -27.77 9.77 -6.67
N ILE A 196 -28.08 8.67 -5.97
CA ILE A 196 -27.10 7.61 -5.69
C ILE A 196 -26.90 6.79 -6.98
N THR A 197 -25.70 6.81 -7.54
CA THR A 197 -25.32 6.08 -8.78
C THR A 197 -24.57 4.79 -8.49
N GLY A 198 -23.94 4.68 -7.34
CA GLY A 198 -23.17 3.54 -6.91
C GLY A 198 -22.95 3.52 -5.42
N VAL A 199 -22.35 2.45 -4.95
CA VAL A 199 -21.91 2.27 -3.57
C VAL A 199 -20.56 1.58 -3.56
N GLU A 200 -19.65 2.03 -2.72
CA GLU A 200 -18.37 1.36 -2.50
C GLU A 200 -18.44 0.46 -1.27
N ALA A 201 -18.02 -0.80 -1.43
CA ALA A 201 -17.94 -1.78 -0.35
C ALA A 201 -16.57 -1.64 0.35
N LEU A 202 -16.61 -1.28 1.62
CA LEU A 202 -15.43 -0.98 2.43
C LEU A 202 -15.29 -1.98 3.57
N LEU A 203 -14.21 -2.73 3.57
CA LEU A 203 -13.89 -3.75 4.58
C LEU A 203 -13.74 -3.12 5.97
N ARG A 204 -14.32 -3.79 6.97
CA ARG A 204 -14.16 -3.48 8.40
C ARG A 204 -13.74 -4.73 9.14
N TRP A 205 -12.81 -4.60 10.08
CA TRP A 205 -12.38 -5.68 10.94
C TRP A 205 -12.72 -5.35 12.39
N HIS A 206 -13.62 -6.12 12.98
CA HIS A 206 -14.00 -6.03 14.39
C HIS A 206 -13.13 -6.99 15.20
N HIS A 207 -11.97 -6.50 15.61
CA HIS A 207 -11.01 -7.32 16.35
C HIS A 207 -11.52 -7.55 17.78
N PRO A 208 -11.50 -8.80 18.32
CA PRO A 208 -12.10 -9.11 19.63
C PRO A 208 -11.45 -8.37 20.80
N VAL A 209 -10.18 -7.97 20.67
CA VAL A 209 -9.42 -7.26 21.73
C VAL A 209 -9.31 -5.76 21.44
N HIS A 210 -9.01 -5.40 20.19
CA HIS A 210 -8.71 -4.00 19.80
C HIS A 210 -9.95 -3.23 19.28
N GLY A 211 -11.11 -3.90 19.14
CA GLY A 211 -12.32 -3.27 18.58
C GLY A 211 -12.19 -3.01 17.08
N ASP A 212 -12.74 -1.89 16.61
CA ASP A 212 -12.76 -1.56 15.19
C ASP A 212 -11.38 -1.16 14.68
N MET A 213 -10.77 -2.04 13.88
CA MET A 213 -9.45 -1.83 13.30
C MET A 213 -9.52 -1.00 12.01
N SER A 214 -8.62 -0.02 11.89
CA SER A 214 -8.50 0.77 10.66
C SER A 214 -7.97 -0.09 9.49
N PRO A 215 -8.61 -0.04 8.30
CA PRO A 215 -8.07 -0.68 7.09
C PRO A 215 -6.63 -0.29 6.76
N ALA A 216 -6.24 0.95 7.03
CA ALA A 216 -4.87 1.43 6.84
C ALA A 216 -3.83 0.68 7.71
N VAL A 217 -4.25 0.01 8.79
CA VAL A 217 -3.37 -0.79 9.65
C VAL A 217 -3.28 -2.22 9.17
N PHE A 218 -4.40 -2.89 8.91
CA PHE A 218 -4.39 -4.32 8.66
C PHE A 218 -4.28 -4.73 7.17
N ILE A 219 -4.69 -3.88 6.22
CA ILE A 219 -4.57 -4.18 4.78
C ILE A 219 -3.10 -4.35 4.37
N PRO A 220 -2.16 -3.47 4.75
CA PRO A 220 -0.74 -3.68 4.44
C PRO A 220 -0.20 -5.01 5.00
N ILE A 221 -0.60 -5.39 6.22
CA ILE A 221 -0.22 -6.68 6.83
C ILE A 221 -0.79 -7.84 6.00
N ALA A 222 -2.07 -7.76 5.61
CA ALA A 222 -2.71 -8.76 4.76
C ALA A 222 -2.00 -8.92 3.41
N GLU A 223 -1.55 -7.83 2.80
CA GLU A 223 -0.81 -7.84 1.53
C GLU A 223 0.57 -8.48 1.69
N GLU A 224 1.36 -8.06 2.68
CA GLU A 224 2.71 -8.60 2.92
C GLU A 224 2.71 -10.11 3.16
N ARG A 225 1.65 -10.63 3.77
CA ARG A 225 1.49 -12.05 4.10
C ARG A 225 0.65 -12.85 3.09
N GLY A 226 0.17 -12.21 2.02
CA GLY A 226 -0.67 -12.85 1.01
C GLY A 226 -2.09 -13.16 1.49
N LEU A 227 -2.47 -12.72 2.69
CA LEU A 227 -3.81 -12.90 3.26
C LEU A 227 -4.86 -12.04 2.55
N ILE A 228 -4.43 -10.99 1.83
CA ILE A 228 -5.34 -10.13 1.08
C ILE A 228 -6.12 -10.89 0.00
N THR A 229 -5.57 -11.97 -0.55
CA THR A 229 -6.27 -12.77 -1.58
C THR A 229 -7.51 -13.48 -1.02
N PRO A 230 -7.46 -14.30 0.05
CA PRO A 230 -8.65 -14.90 0.63
C PRO A 230 -9.62 -13.85 1.20
N ILE A 231 -9.13 -12.77 1.82
CA ILE A 231 -9.96 -11.67 2.32
C ILE A 231 -10.70 -11.00 1.16
N GLY A 232 -10.01 -10.64 0.08
CA GLY A 232 -10.62 -9.98 -1.07
C GLY A 232 -11.62 -10.86 -1.81
N ASN A 233 -11.42 -12.19 -1.86
CA ASN A 233 -12.43 -13.11 -2.39
C ASN A 233 -13.69 -13.09 -1.52
N TRP A 234 -13.56 -13.07 -0.20
CA TRP A 234 -14.68 -12.93 0.73
C TRP A 234 -15.40 -11.60 0.56
N VAL A 235 -14.65 -10.48 0.39
CA VAL A 235 -15.21 -9.15 0.13
C VAL A 235 -16.04 -9.16 -1.16
N LEU A 236 -15.48 -9.67 -2.27
CA LEU A 236 -16.18 -9.77 -3.56
C LEU A 236 -17.45 -10.60 -3.45
N GLU A 237 -17.40 -11.80 -2.86
CA GLU A 237 -18.56 -12.67 -2.70
C GLU A 237 -19.62 -12.00 -1.82
N THR A 238 -19.25 -11.38 -0.72
CA THR A 238 -20.16 -10.72 0.22
C THR A 238 -20.80 -9.48 -0.41
N ALA A 239 -20.03 -8.64 -1.11
CA ALA A 239 -20.53 -7.45 -1.81
C ALA A 239 -21.51 -7.84 -2.93
N CYS A 240 -21.16 -8.85 -3.75
CA CYS A 240 -22.05 -9.34 -4.80
C CYS A 240 -23.36 -9.91 -4.23
N ARG A 241 -23.29 -10.69 -3.17
CA ARG A 241 -24.48 -11.26 -2.49
C ARG A 241 -25.36 -10.15 -1.94
N GLN A 242 -24.79 -9.15 -1.28
CA GLN A 242 -25.52 -8.02 -0.73
C GLN A 242 -26.24 -7.19 -1.82
N SER A 243 -25.60 -6.98 -2.97
CA SER A 243 -26.22 -6.30 -4.11
C SER A 243 -27.45 -7.05 -4.62
N VAL A 244 -27.36 -8.38 -4.74
CA VAL A 244 -28.49 -9.23 -5.15
C VAL A 244 -29.61 -9.22 -4.11
N GLU A 245 -29.28 -9.28 -2.82
CA GLU A 245 -30.28 -9.19 -1.74
C GLU A 245 -31.05 -7.87 -1.78
N TRP A 246 -30.38 -6.73 -2.01
CA TRP A 246 -31.06 -5.44 -2.18
C TRP A 246 -32.03 -5.44 -3.37
N GLN A 247 -31.63 -6.01 -4.49
CA GLN A 247 -32.52 -6.14 -5.66
C GLN A 247 -33.75 -7.03 -5.36
N GLN A 248 -33.56 -8.15 -4.65
CA GLN A 248 -34.65 -9.03 -4.19
C GLN A 248 -35.60 -8.30 -3.21
N GLN A 249 -35.10 -7.34 -2.44
CA GLN A 249 -35.92 -6.47 -1.58
C GLN A 249 -36.65 -5.35 -2.37
N GLY A 250 -36.47 -5.28 -3.69
CA GLY A 250 -37.11 -4.29 -4.56
C GLY A 250 -36.41 -2.94 -4.59
N LEU A 251 -35.18 -2.85 -4.09
CA LEU A 251 -34.34 -1.66 -4.20
C LEU A 251 -33.84 -1.50 -5.66
N PRO A 252 -33.51 -0.28 -6.09
CA PRO A 252 -33.01 -0.04 -7.44
C PRO A 252 -31.69 -0.76 -7.67
N PRO A 253 -31.42 -1.28 -8.88
CA PRO A 253 -30.11 -1.77 -9.25
C PRO A 253 -29.08 -0.66 -9.05
N THR A 254 -28.12 -0.89 -8.17
CA THR A 254 -27.10 0.10 -7.82
C THR A 254 -25.72 -0.52 -8.07
N ARG A 255 -24.82 0.23 -8.68
CA ARG A 255 -23.45 -0.22 -8.94
C ARG A 255 -22.74 -0.47 -7.62
N MET A 256 -22.07 -1.61 -7.52
CA MET A 256 -21.25 -2.02 -6.38
C MET A 256 -19.77 -1.91 -6.73
N ALA A 257 -19.06 -0.99 -6.14
CA ALA A 257 -17.63 -0.82 -6.31
C ALA A 257 -16.85 -1.60 -5.25
N VAL A 258 -15.79 -2.29 -5.66
CA VAL A 258 -14.95 -3.12 -4.78
C VAL A 258 -13.48 -2.88 -5.11
N ASN A 259 -12.70 -2.57 -4.09
CA ASN A 259 -11.25 -2.40 -4.17
C ASN A 259 -10.53 -3.73 -4.41
N ILE A 260 -9.59 -3.76 -5.35
CA ILE A 260 -8.78 -4.92 -5.70
C ILE A 260 -7.30 -4.60 -5.51
N SER A 261 -6.62 -5.37 -4.67
CA SER A 261 -5.18 -5.21 -4.47
C SER A 261 -4.36 -5.68 -5.67
N ALA A 262 -3.13 -5.17 -5.79
CA ALA A 262 -2.19 -5.60 -6.82
C ALA A 262 -1.95 -7.12 -6.78
N LEU A 263 -1.82 -7.70 -5.58
CA LEU A 263 -1.61 -9.15 -5.41
C LEU A 263 -2.79 -9.98 -5.91
N GLN A 264 -4.01 -9.50 -5.75
CA GLN A 264 -5.20 -10.17 -6.29
C GLN A 264 -5.25 -10.06 -7.81
N LEU A 265 -5.02 -8.86 -8.36
CA LEU A 265 -5.05 -8.61 -9.80
C LEU A 265 -4.09 -9.50 -10.57
N HIS A 266 -2.86 -9.68 -10.05
CA HIS A 266 -1.82 -10.47 -10.70
C HIS A 266 -1.87 -11.97 -10.34
N HIS A 267 -2.87 -12.41 -9.58
CA HIS A 267 -3.02 -13.83 -9.28
C HIS A 267 -3.57 -14.58 -10.50
N VAL A 268 -2.92 -15.69 -10.87
CA VAL A 268 -3.18 -16.43 -12.14
C VAL A 268 -4.64 -16.84 -12.35
N ASP A 269 -5.38 -17.10 -11.29
CA ASP A 269 -6.78 -17.57 -11.30
C ASP A 269 -7.78 -16.47 -10.88
N PHE A 270 -7.38 -15.20 -10.89
CA PHE A 270 -8.28 -14.09 -10.51
C PHE A 270 -9.54 -14.03 -11.37
N TYR A 271 -9.39 -14.17 -12.70
CA TYR A 271 -10.50 -14.15 -13.63
C TYR A 271 -11.52 -15.29 -13.36
N GLU A 272 -11.02 -16.52 -13.23
CA GLU A 272 -11.85 -17.69 -12.97
C GLU A 272 -12.58 -17.61 -11.64
N ARG A 273 -11.91 -17.13 -10.60
CA ARG A 273 -12.51 -16.91 -9.28
C ARG A 273 -13.63 -15.88 -9.34
N LEU A 274 -13.38 -14.74 -9.99
CA LEU A 274 -14.39 -13.69 -10.14
C LEU A 274 -15.58 -14.16 -10.95
N ALA A 275 -15.35 -14.83 -12.08
CA ALA A 275 -16.44 -15.41 -12.90
C ALA A 275 -17.28 -16.41 -12.09
N ASN A 276 -16.64 -17.22 -11.25
CA ASN A 276 -17.33 -18.16 -10.36
C ASN A 276 -18.15 -17.43 -9.28
N ILE A 277 -17.61 -16.36 -8.67
CA ILE A 277 -18.34 -15.54 -7.69
C ILE A 277 -19.60 -14.94 -8.34
N LEU A 278 -19.48 -14.34 -9.53
CA LEU A 278 -20.63 -13.77 -10.26
C LEU A 278 -21.68 -14.84 -10.57
N SER A 279 -21.27 -16.01 -11.05
CA SER A 279 -22.15 -17.14 -11.32
C SER A 279 -22.85 -17.66 -10.06
N LYS A 280 -22.13 -17.79 -8.96
CA LYS A 280 -22.63 -18.30 -7.67
C LYS A 280 -23.60 -17.34 -7.00
N THR A 281 -23.32 -16.04 -7.06
CA THR A 281 -24.17 -15.01 -6.44
C THR A 281 -25.34 -14.59 -7.28
N GLY A 282 -25.26 -14.76 -8.61
CA GLY A 282 -26.25 -14.29 -9.58
C GLY A 282 -26.22 -12.77 -9.80
N MET A 283 -25.13 -12.10 -9.38
CA MET A 283 -24.97 -10.67 -9.62
C MET A 283 -24.75 -10.38 -11.11
N ALA A 284 -25.48 -9.40 -11.65
CA ALA A 284 -25.28 -8.92 -13.01
C ALA A 284 -23.89 -8.23 -13.13
N PRO A 285 -23.01 -8.68 -14.04
CA PRO A 285 -21.64 -8.16 -14.14
C PRO A 285 -21.58 -6.65 -14.34
N GLU A 286 -22.53 -6.06 -15.04
CA GLU A 286 -22.61 -4.62 -15.33
C GLU A 286 -22.82 -3.76 -14.08
N LEU A 287 -23.23 -4.37 -12.97
CA LEU A 287 -23.41 -3.72 -11.69
C LEU A 287 -22.17 -3.85 -10.78
N LEU A 288 -21.15 -4.64 -11.16
CA LEU A 288 -19.90 -4.72 -10.42
C LEU A 288 -18.85 -3.80 -11.04
N GLU A 289 -18.32 -2.89 -10.22
CA GLU A 289 -17.18 -2.04 -10.55
C GLU A 289 -15.97 -2.50 -9.75
N LEU A 290 -14.84 -2.74 -10.41
CA LEU A 290 -13.58 -3.03 -9.75
C LEU A 290 -12.71 -1.78 -9.71
N GLU A 291 -12.27 -1.40 -8.52
CA GLU A 291 -11.39 -0.26 -8.29
C GLU A 291 -9.95 -0.73 -8.15
N LEU A 292 -9.06 -0.18 -8.96
CA LEU A 292 -7.67 -0.60 -9.08
C LEU A 292 -6.78 0.63 -8.93
N THR A 293 -5.81 0.56 -8.03
CA THR A 293 -4.83 1.65 -7.95
C THR A 293 -3.96 1.71 -9.20
N GLU A 294 -3.54 2.89 -9.59
CA GLU A 294 -2.62 3.09 -10.71
C GLU A 294 -1.39 2.20 -10.62
N SER A 295 -0.77 2.16 -9.43
CA SER A 295 0.42 1.34 -9.17
C SER A 295 0.19 -0.14 -9.37
N ALA A 296 -1.01 -0.66 -9.06
CA ALA A 296 -1.34 -2.07 -9.24
C ALA A 296 -1.34 -2.47 -10.72
N VAL A 297 -1.86 -1.61 -11.59
CA VAL A 297 -1.93 -1.87 -13.04
C VAL A 297 -0.55 -1.76 -13.70
N MET A 298 0.31 -0.85 -13.21
CA MET A 298 1.63 -0.58 -13.80
C MET A 298 2.72 -1.61 -13.45
N GLN A 299 2.49 -2.51 -12.51
CA GLN A 299 3.48 -3.54 -12.14
C GLN A 299 3.77 -4.51 -13.28
N ASP A 300 2.74 -4.91 -14.05
CA ASP A 300 2.87 -5.74 -15.26
C ASP A 300 1.81 -5.30 -16.28
N GLU A 301 2.14 -4.28 -17.07
CA GLU A 301 1.21 -3.67 -18.02
C GLU A 301 0.62 -4.66 -19.05
N GLN A 302 1.42 -5.61 -19.52
CA GLN A 302 0.96 -6.51 -20.57
C GLN A 302 -0.07 -7.51 -20.03
N SER A 303 0.23 -8.14 -18.91
CA SER A 303 -0.68 -9.09 -18.26
C SER A 303 -1.95 -8.36 -17.77
N ALA A 304 -1.79 -7.17 -17.16
CA ALA A 304 -2.91 -6.36 -16.72
C ALA A 304 -3.83 -5.97 -17.89
N GLN A 305 -3.29 -5.53 -19.04
CA GLN A 305 -4.08 -5.17 -20.21
C GLN A 305 -4.96 -6.32 -20.70
N ILE A 306 -4.40 -7.53 -20.79
CA ILE A 306 -5.12 -8.73 -21.23
C ILE A 306 -6.25 -9.03 -20.23
N LEU A 307 -5.94 -9.05 -18.95
CA LEU A 307 -6.91 -9.35 -17.90
C LEU A 307 -8.05 -8.33 -17.87
N LEU A 308 -7.73 -7.03 -17.90
CA LEU A 308 -8.74 -5.98 -17.88
C LEU A 308 -9.68 -6.04 -19.11
N GLN A 309 -9.17 -6.42 -20.29
CA GLN A 309 -9.99 -6.67 -21.47
C GLN A 309 -10.92 -7.87 -21.29
N GLN A 310 -10.44 -8.95 -20.66
CA GLN A 310 -11.27 -10.10 -20.32
C GLN A 310 -12.38 -9.74 -19.33
N LEU A 311 -12.06 -8.94 -18.30
CA LEU A 311 -13.03 -8.45 -17.32
C LEU A 311 -14.09 -7.56 -17.98
N LYS A 312 -13.69 -6.67 -18.90
CA LYS A 312 -14.65 -5.88 -19.70
C LYS A 312 -15.53 -6.75 -20.58
N ALA A 313 -14.99 -7.82 -21.14
CA ALA A 313 -15.79 -8.76 -21.96
C ALA A 313 -16.84 -9.51 -21.14
N LEU A 314 -16.65 -9.68 -19.82
CA LEU A 314 -17.69 -10.18 -18.90
C LEU A 314 -18.78 -9.13 -18.60
N GLY A 315 -18.56 -7.85 -18.93
CA GLY A 315 -19.49 -6.76 -18.68
C GLY A 315 -19.18 -5.88 -17.46
N LEU A 316 -18.08 -6.14 -16.72
CA LEU A 316 -17.74 -5.35 -15.53
C LEU A 316 -17.41 -3.90 -15.86
N GLN A 317 -17.59 -3.04 -14.85
CA GLN A 317 -17.05 -1.68 -14.85
C GLN A 317 -15.67 -1.66 -14.20
N LEU A 318 -14.78 -0.79 -14.68
CA LEU A 318 -13.42 -0.66 -14.18
C LEU A 318 -13.15 0.80 -13.82
N ALA A 319 -12.67 1.03 -12.61
CA ALA A 319 -12.25 2.35 -12.14
C ALA A 319 -10.75 2.34 -11.78
N ILE A 320 -10.07 3.44 -12.09
CA ILE A 320 -8.71 3.67 -11.61
C ILE A 320 -8.78 4.54 -10.36
N ASP A 321 -8.18 4.04 -9.28
CA ASP A 321 -8.18 4.66 -7.97
C ASP A 321 -6.88 5.41 -7.68
N ASP A 322 -6.91 6.34 -6.72
CA ASP A 322 -5.79 7.18 -6.29
C ASP A 322 -5.13 7.96 -7.45
N PHE A 323 -5.93 8.34 -8.47
CA PHE A 323 -5.39 8.96 -9.68
C PHE A 323 -4.78 10.34 -9.41
N GLY A 324 -3.54 10.51 -9.87
CA GLY A 324 -2.75 11.74 -9.72
C GLY A 324 -1.69 11.67 -8.63
N THR A 325 -1.67 10.65 -7.77
CA THR A 325 -0.64 10.46 -6.74
C THR A 325 0.62 9.76 -7.25
N GLY A 326 0.56 9.16 -8.47
CA GLY A 326 1.63 8.41 -9.11
C GLY A 326 2.20 9.09 -10.36
N TYR A 327 3.11 8.38 -11.04
CA TYR A 327 3.70 8.81 -12.31
C TYR A 327 2.83 8.36 -13.50
N SER A 328 1.57 8.81 -13.57
CA SER A 328 0.69 8.47 -14.70
C SER A 328 1.20 9.05 -16.01
N SER A 329 1.52 8.19 -16.97
CA SER A 329 1.58 8.62 -18.35
C SER A 329 0.17 8.57 -18.97
N LEU A 330 -0.34 9.69 -19.48
CA LEU A 330 -1.60 9.75 -20.22
C LEU A 330 -1.69 8.72 -21.35
N SER A 331 -0.54 8.25 -21.86
CA SER A 331 -0.46 7.18 -22.86
C SER A 331 -0.94 5.83 -22.33
N HIS A 332 -0.75 5.56 -21.04
CA HIS A 332 -1.19 4.31 -20.39
C HIS A 332 -2.70 4.32 -20.15
N LEU A 333 -3.26 5.43 -19.65
CA LEU A 333 -4.70 5.59 -19.50
C LEU A 333 -5.48 5.30 -20.79
N LYS A 334 -4.94 5.73 -21.94
CA LYS A 334 -5.59 5.48 -23.24
C LYS A 334 -5.59 4.00 -23.64
N ARG A 335 -4.68 3.18 -23.11
CA ARG A 335 -4.56 1.76 -23.48
C ARG A 335 -5.46 0.84 -22.67
N PHE A 336 -5.76 1.23 -21.43
CA PHE A 336 -6.56 0.41 -20.52
C PHE A 336 -8.05 0.74 -20.66
N PRO A 337 -8.93 -0.27 -20.58
CA PRO A 337 -10.37 -0.09 -20.79
C PRO A 337 -11.10 0.37 -19.53
N PHE A 338 -10.63 1.45 -18.90
CA PHE A 338 -11.30 2.04 -17.74
C PHE A 338 -12.58 2.79 -18.14
N ASP A 339 -13.54 2.81 -17.23
CA ASP A 339 -14.80 3.56 -17.37
C ASP A 339 -14.77 4.82 -16.51
N LYS A 340 -14.01 4.81 -15.40
CA LYS A 340 -14.04 5.85 -14.38
C LYS A 340 -12.63 6.17 -13.86
N LEU A 341 -12.43 7.45 -13.49
CA LEU A 341 -11.26 7.95 -12.77
C LEU A 341 -11.71 8.44 -11.38
N LYS A 342 -11.02 8.01 -10.31
CA LYS A 342 -11.25 8.48 -8.95
C LYS A 342 -10.16 9.47 -8.58
N ILE A 343 -10.54 10.71 -8.25
CA ILE A 343 -9.61 11.75 -7.79
C ILE A 343 -9.35 11.50 -6.32
N ASP A 344 -8.08 11.27 -5.96
CA ASP A 344 -7.68 11.03 -4.57
C ASP A 344 -8.04 12.17 -3.64
N ARG A 345 -8.40 11.83 -2.41
CA ARG A 345 -8.77 12.76 -1.35
C ARG A 345 -7.73 13.85 -1.10
N SER A 346 -6.43 13.58 -1.31
CA SER A 346 -5.37 14.57 -1.07
C SER A 346 -5.57 15.84 -1.89
N PHE A 347 -6.10 15.75 -3.11
CA PHE A 347 -6.39 16.90 -3.98
C PHE A 347 -7.73 17.58 -3.70
N ILE A 348 -8.60 16.94 -2.89
CA ILE A 348 -9.94 17.46 -2.56
C ILE A 348 -9.96 18.16 -1.21
N LYS A 349 -9.13 17.69 -0.27
CA LYS A 349 -9.17 18.09 1.15
C LYS A 349 -9.10 19.61 1.37
N ASP A 350 -8.21 20.29 0.66
CA ASP A 350 -7.93 21.71 0.86
C ASP A 350 -8.65 22.63 -0.15
N LEU A 351 -9.54 22.07 -1.01
CA LEU A 351 -10.39 22.80 -1.93
C LEU A 351 -11.44 23.66 -1.21
N PRO A 352 -11.84 24.81 -1.76
CA PRO A 352 -11.28 25.52 -2.94
C PRO A 352 -10.13 26.48 -2.56
N ARG A 353 -9.54 26.35 -1.38
CA ARG A 353 -8.56 27.30 -0.82
C ARG A 353 -7.18 27.14 -1.43
N ASP A 354 -6.79 25.90 -1.73
CA ASP A 354 -5.51 25.61 -2.37
C ASP A 354 -5.64 25.72 -3.91
N SER A 355 -4.85 26.61 -4.52
CA SER A 355 -4.88 26.82 -5.96
C SER A 355 -4.14 25.74 -6.74
N GLU A 356 -3.17 25.04 -6.14
CA GLU A 356 -2.43 23.97 -6.78
C GLU A 356 -3.30 22.70 -6.85
N ASP A 357 -3.93 22.31 -5.74
CA ASP A 357 -4.88 21.21 -5.70
C ASP A 357 -6.08 21.47 -6.61
N GLY A 358 -6.57 22.72 -6.66
CA GLY A 358 -7.62 23.13 -7.58
C GLY A 358 -7.24 22.94 -9.04
N ALA A 359 -6.02 23.36 -9.44
CA ALA A 359 -5.53 23.20 -10.80
C ALA A 359 -5.32 21.72 -11.18
N ILE A 360 -4.82 20.89 -10.25
CA ILE A 360 -4.67 19.44 -10.44
C ILE A 360 -6.05 18.78 -10.63
N THR A 361 -7.01 19.10 -9.76
CA THR A 361 -8.38 18.58 -9.85
C THR A 361 -9.02 18.93 -11.19
N GLN A 362 -8.92 20.17 -11.64
CA GLN A 362 -9.39 20.64 -12.97
C GLN A 362 -8.72 19.86 -14.11
N ALA A 363 -7.41 19.65 -14.02
CA ALA A 363 -6.67 18.89 -15.04
C ALA A 363 -7.17 17.45 -15.12
N ILE A 364 -7.39 16.78 -13.99
CA ILE A 364 -7.89 15.38 -13.93
C ILE A 364 -9.31 15.31 -14.53
N ILE A 365 -10.22 16.21 -14.17
CA ILE A 365 -11.56 16.31 -14.75
C ILE A 365 -11.48 16.51 -16.26
N GLY A 366 -10.60 17.40 -16.74
CA GLY A 366 -10.36 17.65 -18.16
C GLY A 366 -9.85 16.41 -18.91
N VAL A 367 -8.97 15.64 -18.30
CA VAL A 367 -8.46 14.37 -18.84
C VAL A 367 -9.59 13.33 -18.94
N GLY A 368 -10.34 13.13 -17.87
CA GLY A 368 -11.48 12.21 -17.84
C GLY A 368 -12.48 12.52 -18.96
N ARG A 369 -12.90 13.76 -19.07
CA ARG A 369 -13.79 14.24 -20.13
C ARG A 369 -13.22 13.99 -21.54
N SER A 370 -11.94 14.27 -21.76
CA SER A 370 -11.27 14.05 -23.04
C SER A 370 -11.20 12.59 -23.46
N LEU A 371 -11.04 11.70 -22.48
CA LEU A 371 -10.98 10.25 -22.69
C LEU A 371 -12.37 9.58 -22.60
N LYS A 372 -13.42 10.33 -22.33
CA LYS A 372 -14.80 9.87 -22.12
C LYS A 372 -14.95 8.91 -20.91
N HIS A 373 -14.13 9.11 -19.90
CA HIS A 373 -14.27 8.44 -18.61
C HIS A 373 -15.10 9.31 -17.67
N LYS A 374 -15.91 8.70 -16.84
CA LYS A 374 -16.53 9.38 -15.71
C LYS A 374 -15.47 9.76 -14.68
N VAL A 375 -15.69 10.86 -13.99
CA VAL A 375 -14.79 11.32 -12.93
C VAL A 375 -15.56 11.39 -11.61
N ILE A 376 -15.03 10.75 -10.57
CA ILE A 376 -15.55 10.82 -9.21
C ILE A 376 -14.50 11.46 -8.30
N ALA A 377 -14.92 12.41 -7.47
CA ALA A 377 -14.07 13.03 -6.45
C ALA A 377 -14.27 12.36 -5.09
N GLU A 378 -13.18 11.96 -4.44
CA GLU A 378 -13.20 11.32 -3.15
C GLU A 378 -12.94 12.27 -1.99
N GLY A 379 -13.42 11.89 -0.80
CA GLY A 379 -13.15 12.66 0.42
C GLY A 379 -13.83 14.02 0.46
N VAL A 380 -14.95 14.20 -0.23
CA VAL A 380 -15.74 15.44 -0.16
C VAL A 380 -16.39 15.56 1.21
N GLU A 381 -16.02 16.62 1.97
CA GLU A 381 -16.45 16.84 3.36
C GLU A 381 -17.26 18.14 3.53
N THR A 382 -17.22 19.06 2.58
CA THR A 382 -17.87 20.38 2.70
C THR A 382 -18.70 20.77 1.48
N ALA A 383 -19.68 21.66 1.70
CA ALA A 383 -20.49 22.21 0.62
C ALA A 383 -19.68 23.11 -0.35
N GLU A 384 -18.56 23.69 0.10
CA GLU A 384 -17.64 24.44 -0.74
C GLU A 384 -16.95 23.53 -1.74
N GLN A 385 -16.46 22.38 -1.29
CA GLN A 385 -15.84 21.36 -2.16
C GLN A 385 -16.85 20.84 -3.21
N GLN A 386 -18.05 20.48 -2.78
CA GLN A 386 -19.10 20.06 -3.71
C GLN A 386 -19.39 21.10 -4.79
N ARG A 387 -19.57 22.37 -4.40
CA ARG A 387 -19.83 23.46 -5.37
C ARG A 387 -18.70 23.67 -6.34
N PHE A 388 -17.45 23.58 -5.88
CA PHE A 388 -16.27 23.67 -6.74
C PHE A 388 -16.29 22.53 -7.78
N LEU A 389 -16.44 21.30 -7.35
CA LEU A 389 -16.49 20.12 -8.23
C LEU A 389 -17.64 20.21 -9.27
N GLN A 390 -18.81 20.70 -8.85
CA GLN A 390 -19.94 20.91 -9.72
C GLN A 390 -19.65 21.98 -10.80
N GLN A 391 -18.99 23.10 -10.42
CA GLN A 391 -18.60 24.17 -11.34
C GLN A 391 -17.57 23.69 -12.38
N GLU A 392 -16.63 22.83 -11.96
CA GLU A 392 -15.62 22.25 -12.85
C GLU A 392 -16.17 21.10 -13.70
N GLY A 393 -17.41 20.65 -13.42
CA GLY A 393 -18.10 19.61 -14.18
C GLY A 393 -17.57 18.21 -13.88
N CYS A 394 -17.22 17.93 -12.62
CA CYS A 394 -17.04 16.58 -12.12
C CYS A 394 -18.36 15.83 -12.15
N ASP A 395 -18.35 14.53 -12.49
CA ASP A 395 -19.58 13.75 -12.67
C ASP A 395 -20.15 13.26 -11.34
N GLU A 396 -19.33 12.70 -10.50
CA GLU A 396 -19.72 12.03 -9.25
C GLU A 396 -18.89 12.50 -8.08
N MET A 397 -19.41 12.34 -6.87
CA MET A 397 -18.67 12.58 -5.63
C MET A 397 -18.91 11.46 -4.61
N GLN A 398 -17.92 11.28 -3.71
CA GLN A 398 -18.01 10.42 -2.56
C GLN A 398 -17.34 11.10 -1.36
N GLY A 399 -17.95 11.02 -0.18
CA GLY A 399 -17.34 11.62 1.02
C GLY A 399 -18.30 11.80 2.18
N PHE A 400 -17.75 12.26 3.30
CA PHE A 400 -18.49 12.41 4.55
C PHE A 400 -19.52 13.55 4.52
N PHE A 401 -19.45 14.41 3.52
CA PHE A 401 -20.45 15.44 3.30
C PHE A 401 -21.85 14.84 3.07
N PHE A 402 -21.94 13.75 2.30
CA PHE A 402 -23.20 13.06 2.08
C PHE A 402 -23.42 11.94 3.10
N SER A 403 -22.51 11.00 3.22
CA SER A 403 -22.57 9.90 4.17
C SER A 403 -21.19 9.34 4.50
N ARG A 404 -20.99 8.96 5.75
CA ARG A 404 -19.90 8.05 6.11
C ARG A 404 -20.21 6.64 5.58
N PRO A 405 -19.22 5.73 5.49
CA PRO A 405 -19.49 4.31 5.26
C PRO A 405 -20.42 3.75 6.34
N ILE A 406 -21.53 3.14 5.95
CA ILE A 406 -22.60 2.65 6.84
C ILE A 406 -22.90 1.18 6.60
N PRO A 407 -23.48 0.44 7.59
CA PRO A 407 -23.92 -0.93 7.41
C PRO A 407 -25.00 -1.08 6.33
N ALA A 408 -25.14 -2.30 5.80
CA ALA A 408 -26.04 -2.64 4.68
C ALA A 408 -27.49 -2.22 4.92
N GLU A 409 -28.01 -2.39 6.13
CA GLU A 409 -29.38 -2.07 6.51
C GLU A 409 -29.66 -0.56 6.46
N GLN A 410 -28.66 0.24 6.89
CA GLN A 410 -28.77 1.70 6.86
C GLN A 410 -28.70 2.23 5.41
N LEU A 411 -27.83 1.63 4.59
CA LEU A 411 -27.78 2.00 3.18
C LEU A 411 -29.06 1.62 2.44
N ALA A 412 -29.67 0.45 2.73
CA ALA A 412 -30.95 0.05 2.15
C ALA A 412 -32.06 1.09 2.42
N LEU A 413 -32.07 1.70 3.60
CA LEU A 413 -33.00 2.80 3.92
C LEU A 413 -32.75 4.06 3.07
N LEU A 414 -31.47 4.42 2.84
CA LEU A 414 -31.12 5.55 1.97
C LEU A 414 -31.55 5.30 0.52
N LEU A 415 -31.26 4.10 -0.03
CA LEU A 415 -31.67 3.72 -1.39
C LEU A 415 -33.20 3.74 -1.57
N LYS A 416 -33.94 3.35 -0.55
CA LYS A 416 -35.41 3.38 -0.57
C LYS A 416 -35.96 4.79 -0.59
N ASN A 417 -35.35 5.71 0.18
CA ASN A 417 -35.78 7.10 0.24
C ASN A 417 -35.43 7.88 -1.04
N SER A 418 -34.28 7.59 -1.67
CA SER A 418 -33.89 8.22 -2.94
C SER A 418 -34.87 7.89 -4.09
N LYS A 419 -35.44 6.68 -4.09
CA LYS A 419 -36.46 6.27 -5.06
C LYS A 419 -37.80 7.02 -4.90
N ALA A 420 -38.11 7.50 -3.71
CA ALA A 420 -39.34 8.24 -3.41
C ALA A 420 -39.26 9.74 -3.80
N ALA A 421 -38.05 10.25 -4.07
CA ALA A 421 -37.80 11.64 -4.43
C ALA A 421 -37.59 11.87 -5.94
N SER A 422 -37.51 10.79 -6.75
CA SER A 422 -37.46 10.77 -8.23
C SER A 422 -38.84 10.52 -8.81
#